data_6cc26ac3dac02d3accb6d6b49c6c088d
#
_entry.id   6cc26ac3dac02d3accb6d6b49c6c088d
#
_cell.length_a   1.000
_cell.length_b   1.000
_cell.length_c   1.000
_cell.angle_alpha   90.00
_cell.angle_beta   90.00
_cell.angle_gamma   90.00
#
_symmetry.space_group_name_H-M   'P 1'
#
loop_
_entity.id
_entity.type
_entity.pdbx_description
1 polymer ?
#
loop_
_entity_poly.entity_id
_entity_poly.type
_entity_poly.pdbx_seq_one_letter_code
_entity_poly.pdbx_strand_id
1 'polypeptide(L)'
;MAVFPIGANGALGEAIQVVQHEGSSTHPDRQHGPHAHFTAFDPSGKHLLVCDLGLDKVLIYKLDPAKGTLTANDPAFVTVPPGSGPRHFTFHPGGKFAYVI
;
A
#
# COMPACT_ATOMS: atom_id res chain seq x y z
N MET A 1 2.64 5.41 6.02
CA MET A 1 3.69 4.78 5.18
C MET A 1 4.75 5.83 4.86
N ALA A 2 6.04 5.45 4.79
CA ALA A 2 7.11 6.39 4.44
C ALA A 2 8.02 5.78 3.37
N VAL A 3 8.65 6.63 2.56
CA VAL A 3 9.60 6.25 1.52
C VAL A 3 10.98 6.76 1.91
N PHE A 4 11.95 5.86 1.91
CA PHE A 4 13.33 6.14 2.27
C PHE A 4 14.26 5.81 1.09
N PRO A 5 15.23 6.65 0.76
CA PRO A 5 16.27 6.27 -0.18
C PRO A 5 17.21 5.26 0.47
N ILE A 6 17.79 4.39 -0.35
CA ILE A 6 18.82 3.42 0.08
C ILE A 6 20.17 3.90 -0.46
N GLY A 7 21.11 4.17 0.44
CA GLY A 7 22.47 4.55 0.06
C GLY A 7 23.28 3.37 -0.51
N ALA A 8 24.41 3.68 -1.12
CA ALA A 8 25.29 2.67 -1.72
C ALA A 8 25.82 1.62 -0.71
N ASN A 9 25.85 1.96 0.57
CA ASN A 9 26.20 1.08 1.68
C ASN A 9 25.03 0.26 2.23
N GLY A 10 23.82 0.36 1.63
CA GLY A 10 22.59 -0.31 2.08
C GLY A 10 21.87 0.39 3.23
N ALA A 11 22.38 1.50 3.75
CA ALA A 11 21.71 2.26 4.81
C ALA A 11 20.52 3.06 4.27
N LEU A 12 19.46 3.20 5.09
CA LEU A 12 18.37 4.09 4.79
C LEU A 12 18.77 5.54 5.07
N GLY A 13 18.45 6.43 4.14
CA GLY A 13 18.56 7.87 4.34
C GLY A 13 17.34 8.43 5.09
N GLU A 14 17.19 9.76 5.09
CA GLU A 14 15.99 10.40 5.63
C GLU A 14 14.78 10.16 4.72
N ALA A 15 13.58 10.15 5.31
CA ALA A 15 12.35 9.94 4.56
C ALA A 15 12.15 11.07 3.53
N ILE A 16 12.01 10.72 2.26
CA ILE A 16 11.75 11.66 1.18
C ILE A 16 10.25 11.93 0.98
N GLN A 17 9.41 11.03 1.50
CA GLN A 17 7.96 11.19 1.46
C GLN A 17 7.31 10.45 2.63
N VAL A 18 6.30 11.07 3.22
CA VAL A 18 5.36 10.42 4.14
C VAL A 18 3.96 10.44 3.52
N VAL A 19 3.34 9.28 3.41
CA VAL A 19 1.96 9.13 2.94
C VAL A 19 1.11 8.71 4.12
N GLN A 20 0.24 9.62 4.56
CA GLN A 20 -0.74 9.35 5.61
C GLN A 20 -2.06 8.91 4.95
N HIS A 21 -2.56 7.73 5.33
CA HIS A 21 -3.90 7.31 5.00
C HIS A 21 -4.89 7.96 5.97
N GLU A 22 -6.14 8.13 5.53
CA GLU A 22 -7.20 8.72 6.33
C GLU A 22 -8.49 7.90 6.22
N GLY A 23 -9.29 7.92 7.29
CA GLY A 23 -10.56 7.20 7.39
C GLY A 23 -10.55 6.11 8.45
N SER A 24 -11.60 5.31 8.42
CA SER A 24 -11.85 4.21 9.36
C SER A 24 -12.77 3.18 8.70
N SER A 25 -13.05 2.07 9.38
CA SER A 25 -14.05 1.09 8.98
C SER A 25 -14.82 0.54 10.18
N THR A 26 -15.47 -0.60 10.04
CA THR A 26 -16.58 -1.03 10.90
C THR A 26 -16.17 -1.75 12.18
N HIS A 27 -14.95 -2.29 12.27
CA HIS A 27 -14.53 -3.05 13.44
C HIS A 27 -14.17 -2.10 14.60
N PRO A 28 -14.90 -2.18 15.76
CA PRO A 28 -14.81 -1.17 16.81
C PRO A 28 -13.42 -1.07 17.47
N ASP A 29 -12.64 -2.17 17.48
CA ASP A 29 -11.34 -2.20 18.16
C ASP A 29 -10.14 -2.14 17.19
N ARG A 30 -10.36 -2.38 15.92
CA ARG A 30 -9.28 -2.57 14.96
C ARG A 30 -9.26 -1.57 13.80
N GLN A 31 -10.36 -0.86 13.59
CA GLN A 31 -10.56 -0.01 12.42
C GLN A 31 -10.96 1.42 12.78
N HIS A 32 -10.50 1.93 13.94
CA HIS A 32 -10.67 3.35 14.31
C HIS A 32 -9.90 4.30 13.40
N GLY A 33 -8.90 3.81 12.71
CA GLY A 33 -8.04 4.57 11.82
C GLY A 33 -7.26 3.67 10.89
N PRO A 34 -6.43 4.25 10.00
CA PRO A 34 -5.63 3.49 9.05
C PRO A 34 -4.62 2.56 9.73
N HIS A 35 -4.49 1.36 9.18
CA HIS A 35 -3.47 0.37 9.54
C HIS A 35 -2.86 -0.20 8.26
N ALA A 36 -1.91 0.51 7.67
CA ALA A 36 -1.13 -0.01 6.55
C ALA A 36 -0.32 -1.22 7.01
N HIS A 37 -0.71 -2.41 6.57
CA HIS A 37 -0.20 -3.68 7.08
C HIS A 37 0.85 -4.32 6.17
N PHE A 38 0.67 -4.21 4.86
CA PHE A 38 1.57 -4.84 3.89
C PHE A 38 1.66 -4.00 2.62
N THR A 39 2.86 -3.94 2.05
CA THR A 39 3.09 -3.30 0.76
C THR A 39 3.91 -4.19 -0.16
N ALA A 40 3.59 -4.19 -1.45
CA ALA A 40 4.44 -4.78 -2.49
C ALA A 40 4.19 -4.09 -3.83
N PHE A 41 5.21 -4.11 -4.68
CA PHE A 41 5.06 -3.68 -6.07
C PHE A 41 4.33 -4.74 -6.90
N ASP A 42 3.60 -4.26 -7.89
CA ASP A 42 3.05 -5.12 -8.93
C ASP A 42 4.19 -5.74 -9.77
N PRO A 43 3.94 -6.81 -10.55
CA PRO A 43 4.99 -7.44 -11.37
C PRO A 43 5.66 -6.52 -12.38
N SER A 44 5.05 -5.40 -12.73
CA SER A 44 5.66 -4.39 -13.62
C SER A 44 6.60 -3.43 -12.90
N GLY A 45 6.57 -3.38 -11.57
CA GLY A 45 7.30 -2.44 -10.73
C GLY A 45 6.82 -0.99 -10.81
N LYS A 46 5.68 -0.74 -11.46
CA LYS A 46 5.14 0.61 -11.66
C LYS A 46 4.15 1.04 -10.59
N HIS A 47 3.47 0.08 -9.96
CA HIS A 47 2.46 0.34 -8.96
C HIS A 47 2.82 -0.31 -7.63
N LEU A 48 2.76 0.46 -6.56
CA LEU A 48 2.82 -0.04 -5.19
C LEU A 48 1.40 -0.25 -4.68
N LEU A 49 1.08 -1.45 -4.22
CA LEU A 49 -0.18 -1.76 -3.58
C LEU A 49 0.02 -1.82 -2.07
N VAL A 50 -0.96 -1.33 -1.32
CA VAL A 50 -0.90 -1.28 0.15
C VAL A 50 -2.21 -1.84 0.72
N CYS A 51 -2.14 -2.98 1.42
CA CYS A 51 -3.26 -3.43 2.26
C CYS A 51 -3.38 -2.50 3.47
N ASP A 52 -4.53 -1.87 3.62
CA ASP A 52 -4.87 -1.12 4.82
C ASP A 52 -6.03 -1.80 5.56
N LEU A 53 -5.67 -2.50 6.63
CA LEU A 53 -6.59 -3.23 7.48
C LEU A 53 -7.65 -2.30 8.10
N GLY A 54 -7.24 -1.11 8.48
CA GLY A 54 -8.12 -0.16 9.16
C GLY A 54 -9.17 0.46 8.25
N LEU A 55 -8.94 0.42 6.93
CA LEU A 55 -9.81 1.05 5.94
C LEU A 55 -10.63 0.07 5.11
N ASP A 56 -10.39 -1.24 5.22
CA ASP A 56 -10.93 -2.26 4.32
C ASP A 56 -10.60 -1.95 2.84
N LYS A 57 -9.37 -1.53 2.59
CA LYS A 57 -8.90 -1.13 1.27
C LYS A 57 -7.55 -1.74 0.91
N VAL A 58 -7.36 -1.93 -0.38
CA VAL A 58 -6.03 -2.04 -0.98
C VAL A 58 -5.81 -0.76 -1.79
N LEU A 59 -4.94 0.11 -1.28
CA LEU A 59 -4.59 1.37 -1.94
C LEU A 59 -3.55 1.11 -3.04
N ILE A 60 -3.59 1.92 -4.08
CA ILE A 60 -2.76 1.78 -5.27
C ILE A 60 -2.04 3.10 -5.54
N TYR A 61 -0.73 3.04 -5.67
CA TYR A 61 0.12 4.19 -5.95
C TYR A 61 0.96 3.96 -7.20
N LYS A 62 1.17 5.01 -7.97
CA LYS A 62 2.16 5.05 -9.05
C LYS A 62 3.50 5.49 -8.49
N LEU A 63 4.56 4.80 -8.86
CA LEU A 63 5.94 5.20 -8.54
C LEU A 63 6.48 6.14 -9.62
N ASP A 64 7.06 7.27 -9.19
CA ASP A 64 8.01 8.03 -9.99
C ASP A 64 9.43 7.52 -9.68
N PRO A 65 10.04 6.71 -10.54
CA PRO A 65 11.33 6.09 -10.23
C PRO A 65 12.49 7.10 -10.21
N ALA A 66 12.35 8.25 -10.85
CA ALA A 66 13.40 9.27 -10.85
C ALA A 66 13.45 10.04 -9.53
N LYS A 67 12.31 10.23 -8.89
CA LYS A 67 12.19 10.94 -7.61
C LYS A 67 12.04 9.99 -6.41
N GLY A 68 11.69 8.73 -6.66
CA GLY A 68 11.33 7.78 -5.62
C GLY A 68 10.01 8.13 -4.91
N THR A 69 9.14 8.93 -5.52
CA THR A 69 7.90 9.40 -4.91
C THR A 69 6.69 8.61 -5.40
N LEU A 70 5.66 8.57 -4.57
CA LEU A 70 4.40 7.88 -4.83
C LEU A 70 3.28 8.88 -5.03
N THR A 71 2.44 8.66 -6.03
CA THR A 71 1.19 9.39 -6.26
C THR A 71 0.03 8.41 -6.33
N ALA A 72 -1.14 8.81 -5.83
CA ALA A 72 -2.32 7.96 -5.92
C ALA A 72 -2.61 7.58 -7.38
N ASN A 73 -2.95 6.32 -7.61
CA ASN A 73 -3.40 5.85 -8.92
C ASN A 73 -4.83 6.34 -9.22
N ASP A 74 -5.32 6.06 -10.39
CA ASP A 74 -6.73 6.15 -10.76
C ASP A 74 -7.15 4.81 -11.40
N PRO A 75 -8.01 4.02 -10.71
CA PRO A 75 -8.56 4.22 -9.36
C PRO A 75 -7.50 4.17 -8.26
N ALA A 76 -7.71 4.94 -7.18
CA ALA A 76 -6.76 5.06 -6.07
C ALA A 76 -6.75 3.85 -5.14
N PHE A 77 -7.79 3.05 -5.13
CA PHE A 77 -7.94 1.87 -4.28
C PHE A 77 -9.02 0.92 -4.80
N VAL A 78 -9.01 -0.30 -4.29
CA VAL A 78 -10.15 -1.22 -4.30
C VAL A 78 -10.61 -1.45 -2.86
N THR A 79 -11.91 -1.66 -2.66
CA THR A 79 -12.49 -1.98 -1.36
C THR A 79 -12.67 -3.49 -1.23
N VAL A 80 -12.51 -3.98 -0.02
CA VAL A 80 -12.96 -5.33 0.39
C VAL A 80 -14.23 -5.18 1.24
N PRO A 81 -14.99 -6.26 1.50
CA PRO A 81 -16.17 -6.16 2.36
C PRO A 81 -15.84 -5.56 3.73
N PRO A 82 -16.73 -4.71 4.30
CA PRO A 82 -16.50 -4.08 5.58
C PRO A 82 -16.18 -5.09 6.69
N GLY A 83 -15.18 -4.78 7.51
CA GLY A 83 -14.70 -5.65 8.57
C GLY A 83 -13.73 -6.75 8.15
N SER A 84 -13.41 -6.87 6.85
CA SER A 84 -12.46 -7.88 6.34
C SER A 84 -11.03 -7.66 6.82
N GLY A 85 -10.60 -6.41 6.94
CA GLY A 85 -9.27 -6.05 7.43
C GLY A 85 -8.14 -6.65 6.61
N PRO A 86 -7.95 -6.28 5.34
CA PRO A 86 -6.96 -6.89 4.46
C PRO A 86 -5.55 -6.73 5.02
N ARG A 87 -4.78 -7.82 5.07
CA ARG A 87 -3.44 -7.85 5.68
C ARG A 87 -2.33 -8.07 4.69
N HIS A 88 -2.50 -9.02 3.79
CA HIS A 88 -1.50 -9.39 2.79
C HIS A 88 -2.16 -9.64 1.45
N PHE A 89 -1.34 -9.59 0.42
CA PHE A 89 -1.73 -10.06 -0.92
C PHE A 89 -0.55 -10.71 -1.61
N THR A 90 -0.85 -11.49 -2.63
CA THR A 90 0.13 -12.03 -3.57
C THR A 90 -0.40 -11.95 -4.99
N PHE A 91 0.49 -11.78 -5.96
CA PHE A 91 0.10 -11.83 -7.36
C PHE A 91 0.13 -13.26 -7.89
N HIS A 92 -0.84 -13.58 -8.73
CA HIS A 92 -0.75 -14.77 -9.56
C HIS A 92 0.47 -14.65 -10.48
N PRO A 93 1.24 -15.74 -10.73
CA PRO A 93 2.43 -15.69 -11.59
C PRO A 93 2.18 -15.11 -12.99
N GLY A 94 0.97 -15.29 -13.52
CA GLY A 94 0.56 -14.70 -14.80
C GLY A 94 0.24 -13.19 -14.75
N GLY A 95 0.33 -12.53 -13.61
CA GLY A 95 0.17 -11.09 -13.43
C GLY A 95 -1.25 -10.53 -13.63
N LYS A 96 -2.24 -11.40 -13.89
CA LYS A 96 -3.63 -10.98 -14.18
C LYS A 96 -4.52 -10.88 -12.94
N PHE A 97 -4.11 -11.49 -11.84
CA PHE A 97 -4.89 -11.56 -10.61
C PHE A 97 -4.01 -11.28 -9.40
N ALA A 98 -4.60 -10.73 -8.37
CA ALA A 98 -4.04 -10.66 -7.03
C ALA A 98 -5.00 -11.32 -6.02
N TYR A 99 -4.45 -12.02 -5.04
CA TYR A 99 -5.20 -12.67 -3.96
C TYR A 99 -4.93 -11.91 -2.67
N VAL A 100 -5.98 -11.47 -2.03
CA VAL A 100 -5.93 -10.65 -0.80
C VAL A 100 -6.53 -11.45 0.36
N ILE A 101 -5.86 -11.44 1.52
CA ILE A 101 -6.33 -12.04 2.77
C ILE A 101 -6.32 -11.06 3.92
#